data_8467c204b09ce613b1fd4b5f4d630552
#
_entry.id   8467c204b09ce613b1fd4b5f4d630552
#
_cell.length_a   1.000
_cell.length_b   1.000
_cell.length_c   1.000
_cell.angle_alpha   90.00
_cell.angle_beta   90.00
_cell.angle_gamma   90.00
#
_symmetry.space_group_name_H-M   'P 1'
#
loop_
_entity.id
_entity.type
_entity.pdbx_description
1 polymer ?
#
loop_
_entity_poly.entity_id
_entity_poly.type
_entity_poly.pdbx_seq_one_letter_code
_entity_poly.pdbx_strand_id
1 'polypeptide(L)'
;MFYDRASKGEIAMSVNINIRNAVKRYGNTTVIENLTLSIRGGEFFTLLGPSGCGKTTLLRMIAGFNSIEGGDFYFNDTRINDLNPAKRNIGMVFQNYAIFPHMNVRKNVEFGLKNRPADKRIDKKLIHGQADKFLKLMQIDQLADRMPAQLSGGQQQRVALARALCIEPDVLLMDEPLSNLDAKLRVEMRTAIKEIQNSVGITTVYVTHDQEEAMAVSDRIAVMNGGVIQHVGTPKNIYQRPANTFVATFIGRSNILKGEMEVEGGKAVVSLPTGYKAAFDTVAPENLKKQPVTLCARPEELIVETGEGEGLKAVIDSCVFLGLNTHYFVHLLSGEKAEIIQESSIDSIIKPGTQVRLRLNTEKANLFTQDGSRNLLTGVENDLVKEAV
;
A
#
# COMPACT_ATOMS: atom_id res chain seq x y z
N MET A 1 -3.03 -29.48 12.25
CA MET A 1 -2.62 -28.52 13.30
C MET A 1 -3.62 -27.36 13.46
N PHE A 2 -4.08 -26.68 12.40
CA PHE A 2 -5.16 -25.67 12.52
C PHE A 2 -6.51 -26.27 12.97
N TYR A 3 -6.85 -27.47 12.56
CA TYR A 3 -8.10 -28.13 12.97
C TYR A 3 -8.11 -28.48 14.47
N ASP A 4 -6.94 -28.79 15.05
CA ASP A 4 -6.79 -29.07 16.48
C ASP A 4 -6.73 -27.77 17.32
N ARG A 5 -6.30 -26.66 16.72
CA ARG A 5 -6.25 -25.33 17.37
C ARG A 5 -7.60 -24.62 17.34
N ALA A 6 -8.34 -24.67 16.24
CA ALA A 6 -9.69 -24.09 16.13
C ALA A 6 -10.70 -24.79 17.06
N SER A 7 -10.57 -26.10 17.32
CA SER A 7 -11.40 -26.83 18.27
C SER A 7 -11.12 -26.51 19.74
N LYS A 8 -9.96 -25.87 20.03
CA LYS A 8 -9.56 -25.46 21.40
C LYS A 8 -9.76 -23.99 21.71
N GLY A 9 -10.35 -23.19 20.80
CA GLY A 9 -10.51 -21.75 21.00
C GLY A 9 -9.18 -20.98 21.07
N GLU A 10 -8.06 -21.60 20.70
CA GLU A 10 -6.77 -20.93 20.57
C GLU A 10 -6.77 -20.17 19.25
N ILE A 11 -6.74 -18.84 19.31
CA ILE A 11 -6.43 -17.96 18.19
C ILE A 11 -5.08 -18.45 17.64
N ALA A 12 -5.01 -18.83 16.36
CA ALA A 12 -3.75 -19.17 15.71
C ALA A 12 -2.75 -18.05 16.04
N MET A 13 -1.65 -18.37 16.73
CA MET A 13 -0.64 -17.35 17.06
C MET A 13 -0.04 -16.89 15.74
N SER A 14 -0.55 -15.78 15.24
CA SER A 14 -0.07 -15.13 14.03
C SER A 14 1.37 -14.66 14.26
N VAL A 15 2.22 -14.81 13.26
CA VAL A 15 3.65 -14.52 13.36
C VAL A 15 3.91 -13.05 13.12
N ASN A 16 4.60 -12.38 14.07
CA ASN A 16 5.15 -11.05 13.84
C ASN A 16 6.43 -11.16 13.01
N ILE A 17 6.67 -10.18 12.13
CA ILE A 17 7.91 -10.08 11.36
C ILE A 17 8.64 -8.83 11.83
N ASN A 18 9.84 -8.98 12.40
CA ASN A 18 10.68 -7.87 12.81
C ASN A 18 11.96 -7.85 11.99
N ILE A 19 12.22 -6.71 11.35
CA ILE A 19 13.40 -6.46 10.53
C ILE A 19 14.17 -5.31 11.19
N ARG A 20 15.44 -5.52 11.46
CA ARG A 20 16.30 -4.53 12.14
C ARG A 20 17.52 -4.25 11.29
N ASN A 21 17.70 -2.98 10.90
CA ASN A 21 18.89 -2.47 10.19
C ASN A 21 19.26 -3.28 8.94
N ALA A 22 18.25 -3.71 8.17
CA ALA A 22 18.43 -4.54 6.99
C ALA A 22 19.31 -3.83 5.96
N VAL A 23 20.29 -4.56 5.41
CA VAL A 23 21.16 -4.11 4.32
C VAL A 23 21.12 -5.10 3.18
N LYS A 24 20.94 -4.58 1.96
CA LYS A 24 21.03 -5.36 0.71
C LYS A 24 21.88 -4.66 -0.33
N ARG A 25 22.88 -5.40 -0.83
CA ARG A 25 23.78 -4.94 -1.90
C ARG A 25 23.81 -5.93 -3.05
N TYR A 26 23.95 -5.40 -4.27
CA TYR A 26 24.26 -6.16 -5.47
C TYR A 26 25.54 -5.57 -6.09
N GLY A 27 26.65 -6.26 -5.92
CA GLY A 27 27.97 -5.72 -6.25
C GLY A 27 28.21 -4.40 -5.50
N ASN A 28 28.45 -3.32 -6.21
CA ASN A 28 28.69 -1.99 -5.62
C ASN A 28 27.42 -1.17 -5.38
N THR A 29 26.25 -1.68 -5.76
CA THR A 29 24.97 -0.95 -5.62
C THR A 29 24.26 -1.36 -4.35
N THR A 30 24.05 -0.42 -3.44
CA THR A 30 23.21 -0.62 -2.24
C THR A 30 21.77 -0.36 -2.62
N VAL A 31 20.91 -1.36 -2.46
CA VAL A 31 19.45 -1.29 -2.74
C VAL A 31 18.66 -0.99 -1.48
N ILE A 32 19.12 -1.52 -0.33
CA ILE A 32 18.57 -1.24 1.00
C ILE A 32 19.76 -0.99 1.90
N GLU A 33 19.81 0.17 2.58
CA GLU A 33 20.99 0.58 3.34
C GLU A 33 20.84 0.36 4.85
N ASN A 34 19.69 0.72 5.42
CA ASN A 34 19.41 0.59 6.85
C ASN A 34 17.91 0.61 7.07
N LEU A 35 17.25 -0.52 6.83
CA LEU A 35 15.80 -0.58 6.91
C LEU A 35 15.37 -1.32 8.17
N THR A 36 14.58 -0.64 9.00
CA THR A 36 13.92 -1.24 10.17
C THR A 36 12.41 -1.20 9.96
N LEU A 37 11.75 -2.33 10.21
CA LEU A 37 10.31 -2.49 9.99
C LEU A 37 9.75 -3.58 10.90
N SER A 38 8.57 -3.32 11.47
CA SER A 38 7.80 -4.31 12.22
C SER A 38 6.43 -4.53 11.57
N ILE A 39 6.09 -5.79 11.35
CA ILE A 39 4.82 -6.26 10.81
C ILE A 39 4.14 -7.10 11.87
N ARG A 40 2.92 -6.73 12.23
CA ARG A 40 2.17 -7.38 13.31
C ARG A 40 1.59 -8.71 12.86
N GLY A 41 1.48 -9.64 13.79
CA GLY A 41 0.85 -10.93 13.51
C GLY A 41 -0.59 -10.78 13.03
N GLY A 42 -0.91 -11.49 11.94
CA GLY A 42 -2.27 -11.50 11.37
C GLY A 42 -2.65 -10.29 10.53
N GLU A 43 -1.80 -9.25 10.43
CA GLU A 43 -2.12 -8.10 9.59
C GLU A 43 -1.88 -8.36 8.09
N PHE A 44 -2.61 -7.63 7.27
CA PHE A 44 -2.35 -7.49 5.85
C PHE A 44 -1.45 -6.26 5.64
N PHE A 45 -0.17 -6.47 5.49
CA PHE A 45 0.83 -5.42 5.37
C PHE A 45 1.30 -5.26 3.93
N THR A 46 1.26 -4.04 3.40
CA THR A 46 1.66 -3.77 2.01
C THR A 46 2.94 -2.95 1.92
N LEU A 47 3.87 -3.40 1.08
CA LEU A 47 5.00 -2.63 0.61
C LEU A 47 4.61 -1.93 -0.69
N LEU A 48 4.49 -0.62 -0.68
CA LEU A 48 4.07 0.22 -1.81
C LEU A 48 5.18 1.19 -2.20
N GLY A 49 5.36 1.46 -3.48
CA GLY A 49 6.36 2.41 -3.95
C GLY A 49 6.64 2.31 -5.45
N PRO A 50 7.42 3.22 -6.03
CA PRO A 50 7.77 3.18 -7.45
C PRO A 50 8.57 1.92 -7.82
N SER A 51 8.65 1.63 -9.12
CA SER A 51 9.45 0.51 -9.62
C SER A 51 10.92 0.70 -9.22
N GLY A 52 11.58 -0.40 -8.81
CA GLY A 52 12.99 -0.38 -8.44
C GLY A 52 13.31 0.17 -7.03
N CYS A 53 12.33 0.55 -6.20
CA CYS A 53 12.59 1.08 -4.85
C CYS A 53 12.93 0.02 -3.79
N GLY A 54 13.04 -1.27 -4.13
CA GLY A 54 13.49 -2.32 -3.21
C GLY A 54 12.39 -3.24 -2.63
N LYS A 55 11.10 -3.06 -2.95
CA LYS A 55 9.97 -3.87 -2.41
C LYS A 55 10.14 -5.37 -2.60
N THR A 56 10.25 -5.82 -3.85
CA THR A 56 10.48 -7.24 -4.21
C THR A 56 11.78 -7.76 -3.61
N THR A 57 12.81 -6.91 -3.53
CA THR A 57 14.08 -7.27 -2.88
C THR A 57 13.85 -7.59 -1.41
N LEU A 58 13.15 -6.72 -0.67
CA LEU A 58 12.83 -6.93 0.73
C LEU A 58 11.94 -8.18 0.93
N LEU A 59 10.91 -8.35 0.11
CA LEU A 59 10.06 -9.54 0.13
C LEU A 59 10.88 -10.83 -0.05
N ARG A 60 11.82 -10.84 -1.00
CA ARG A 60 12.69 -11.99 -1.26
C ARG A 60 13.72 -12.23 -0.16
N MET A 61 14.14 -11.19 0.58
CA MET A 61 14.96 -11.35 1.80
C MET A 61 14.14 -12.02 2.91
N ILE A 62 12.89 -11.62 3.12
CA ILE A 62 11.97 -12.29 4.07
C ILE A 62 11.76 -13.75 3.66
N ALA A 63 11.60 -14.02 2.37
CA ALA A 63 11.44 -15.37 1.83
C ALA A 63 12.71 -16.23 1.92
N GLY A 64 13.89 -15.62 2.04
CA GLY A 64 15.18 -16.30 2.03
C GLY A 64 15.71 -16.63 0.63
N PHE A 65 15.14 -16.03 -0.40
CA PHE A 65 15.66 -16.14 -1.78
C PHE A 65 16.82 -15.17 -2.05
N ASN A 66 16.89 -14.08 -1.29
CA ASN A 66 18.01 -13.15 -1.33
C ASN A 66 18.81 -13.25 -0.04
N SER A 67 20.12 -13.15 -0.15
CA SER A 67 21.03 -13.01 0.99
C SER A 67 20.76 -11.69 1.73
N ILE A 68 21.08 -11.68 3.00
CA ILE A 68 21.01 -10.52 3.89
C ILE A 68 22.45 -10.13 4.21
N GLU A 69 22.92 -8.97 3.71
CA GLU A 69 24.29 -8.51 3.91
C GLU A 69 24.48 -7.82 5.26
N GLY A 70 23.41 -7.38 5.90
CA GLY A 70 23.44 -6.79 7.25
C GLY A 70 22.06 -6.74 7.87
N GLY A 71 22.04 -6.61 9.18
CA GLY A 71 20.82 -6.58 9.98
C GLY A 71 20.23 -7.96 10.28
N ASP A 72 19.11 -7.98 11.00
CA ASP A 72 18.49 -9.18 11.50
C ASP A 72 17.00 -9.25 11.16
N PHE A 73 16.56 -10.44 10.78
CA PHE A 73 15.16 -10.75 10.45
C PHE A 73 14.64 -11.80 11.43
N TYR A 74 13.47 -11.54 12.00
CA TYR A 74 12.83 -12.42 12.98
C TYR A 74 11.40 -12.76 12.59
N PHE A 75 11.01 -14.02 12.82
CA PHE A 75 9.63 -14.46 12.94
C PHE A 75 9.34 -14.72 14.41
N ASN A 76 8.53 -13.87 15.04
CA ASN A 76 8.44 -13.72 16.49
C ASN A 76 9.85 -13.57 17.09
N ASP A 77 10.29 -14.49 17.96
CA ASP A 77 11.62 -14.48 18.60
C ASP A 77 12.67 -15.29 17.81
N THR A 78 12.29 -15.93 16.71
CA THR A 78 13.18 -16.77 15.92
C THR A 78 13.89 -15.97 14.85
N ARG A 79 15.21 -15.85 14.94
CA ARG A 79 16.04 -15.26 13.88
C ARG A 79 16.04 -16.16 12.64
N ILE A 80 15.73 -15.59 11.47
CA ILE A 80 15.54 -16.36 10.23
C ILE A 80 16.64 -16.13 9.18
N ASN A 81 17.67 -15.32 9.47
CA ASN A 81 18.70 -14.98 8.49
C ASN A 81 19.34 -16.22 7.85
N ASP A 82 19.70 -17.19 8.68
CA ASP A 82 20.44 -18.39 8.27
C ASP A 82 19.52 -19.56 7.90
N LEU A 83 18.20 -19.35 7.99
CA LEU A 83 17.22 -20.38 7.61
C LEU A 83 17.05 -20.44 6.10
N ASN A 84 17.24 -21.64 5.54
CA ASN A 84 16.90 -21.92 4.15
C ASN A 84 15.38 -21.65 3.90
N PRO A 85 14.98 -21.13 2.73
CA PRO A 85 13.57 -20.86 2.39
C PRO A 85 12.60 -21.98 2.76
N ALA A 86 12.97 -23.24 2.51
CA ALA A 86 12.15 -24.40 2.85
C ALA A 86 11.88 -24.59 4.36
N LYS A 87 12.69 -23.96 5.23
CA LYS A 87 12.55 -24.04 6.70
C LYS A 87 11.82 -22.83 7.29
N ARG A 88 11.52 -21.79 6.50
CA ARG A 88 10.83 -20.58 6.97
C ARG A 88 9.32 -20.72 7.08
N ASN A 89 8.77 -21.84 6.64
CA ASN A 89 7.32 -22.15 6.62
C ASN A 89 6.48 -21.01 6.03
N ILE A 90 6.85 -20.53 4.85
CA ILE A 90 6.17 -19.46 4.14
C ILE A 90 5.38 -19.99 2.95
N GLY A 91 4.22 -19.37 2.67
CA GLY A 91 3.53 -19.46 1.39
C GLY A 91 3.92 -18.30 0.50
N MET A 92 4.17 -18.53 -0.78
CA MET A 92 4.51 -17.45 -1.70
C MET A 92 3.69 -17.52 -2.98
N VAL A 93 3.14 -16.36 -3.38
CA VAL A 93 2.49 -16.14 -4.66
C VAL A 93 3.35 -15.19 -5.47
N PHE A 94 3.79 -15.64 -6.64
CA PHE A 94 4.63 -14.88 -7.57
C PHE A 94 3.77 -14.10 -8.56
N GLN A 95 4.32 -13.07 -9.16
CA GLN A 95 3.69 -12.24 -10.17
C GLN A 95 3.13 -13.04 -11.37
N ASN A 96 3.82 -14.08 -11.80
CA ASN A 96 3.42 -14.98 -12.88
C ASN A 96 2.68 -16.24 -12.38
N TYR A 97 2.21 -16.22 -11.11
CA TYR A 97 1.54 -17.33 -10.40
C TYR A 97 2.40 -18.58 -10.23
N ALA A 98 3.40 -18.83 -11.08
CA ALA A 98 4.31 -19.96 -11.09
C ALA A 98 3.60 -21.33 -10.96
N ILE A 99 2.43 -21.47 -11.60
CA ILE A 99 1.67 -22.74 -11.62
C ILE A 99 2.40 -23.75 -12.48
N PHE A 100 2.42 -25.02 -12.04
CA PHE A 100 3.01 -26.11 -12.78
C PHE A 100 2.12 -26.49 -13.98
N PRO A 101 2.53 -26.24 -15.24
CA PRO A 101 1.66 -26.38 -16.41
C PRO A 101 1.34 -27.84 -16.75
N HIS A 102 2.16 -28.78 -16.29
CA HIS A 102 2.01 -30.22 -16.51
C HIS A 102 1.19 -30.94 -15.42
N MET A 103 0.63 -30.20 -14.46
CA MET A 103 -0.20 -30.70 -13.38
C MET A 103 -1.59 -30.06 -13.44
N ASN A 104 -2.65 -30.84 -13.17
CA ASN A 104 -3.99 -30.29 -12.97
C ASN A 104 -4.05 -29.43 -11.69
N VAL A 105 -5.17 -28.72 -11.50
CA VAL A 105 -5.40 -27.83 -10.35
C VAL A 105 -5.16 -28.54 -9.02
N ARG A 106 -5.77 -29.70 -8.81
CA ARG A 106 -5.61 -30.50 -7.58
C ARG A 106 -4.16 -30.84 -7.30
N LYS A 107 -3.43 -31.35 -8.29
CA LYS A 107 -2.01 -31.72 -8.14
C LYS A 107 -1.13 -30.51 -7.84
N ASN A 108 -1.44 -29.34 -8.41
CA ASN A 108 -0.77 -28.09 -8.09
C ASN A 108 -0.93 -27.74 -6.60
N VAL A 109 -2.15 -27.82 -6.07
CA VAL A 109 -2.44 -27.48 -4.67
C VAL A 109 -1.81 -28.50 -3.71
N GLU A 110 -1.84 -29.79 -4.05
CA GLU A 110 -1.25 -30.86 -3.23
C GLU A 110 0.28 -30.88 -3.24
N PHE A 111 0.92 -30.22 -4.21
CA PHE A 111 2.36 -30.33 -4.47
C PHE A 111 3.22 -30.09 -3.23
N GLY A 112 2.96 -29.02 -2.50
CA GLY A 112 3.73 -28.66 -1.29
C GLY A 112 3.60 -29.71 -0.19
N LEU A 113 2.41 -30.27 0.00
CA LEU A 113 2.16 -31.32 1.01
C LEU A 113 2.83 -32.64 0.65
N LYS A 114 2.82 -33.01 -0.63
CA LYS A 114 3.45 -34.26 -1.13
C LYS A 114 4.97 -34.23 -1.04
N ASN A 115 5.56 -33.05 -1.10
CA ASN A 115 7.02 -32.87 -1.10
C ASN A 115 7.57 -32.45 0.29
N ARG A 116 6.80 -32.65 1.36
CA ARG A 116 7.30 -32.44 2.72
C ARG A 116 8.46 -33.40 3.04
N PRO A 117 9.44 -32.98 3.86
CA PRO A 117 10.50 -33.85 4.39
C PRO A 117 9.92 -35.13 5.00
N ALA A 118 10.70 -36.20 5.02
CA ALA A 118 10.24 -37.54 5.40
C ALA A 118 9.62 -37.61 6.81
N ASP A 119 10.18 -36.83 7.74
CA ASP A 119 9.72 -36.67 9.12
C ASP A 119 8.39 -35.91 9.27
N LYS A 120 7.98 -35.18 8.24
CA LYS A 120 6.74 -34.37 8.19
C LYS A 120 5.74 -34.85 7.16
N ARG A 121 5.92 -36.07 6.61
CA ARG A 121 4.98 -36.64 5.63
C ARG A 121 3.65 -36.97 6.29
N ILE A 122 2.57 -36.67 5.58
CA ILE A 122 1.20 -36.97 6.00
C ILE A 122 0.55 -37.95 5.04
N ASP A 123 -0.49 -38.65 5.51
CA ASP A 123 -1.24 -39.63 4.71
C ASP A 123 -1.88 -39.01 3.46
N LYS A 124 -2.00 -39.78 2.37
CA LYS A 124 -2.62 -39.33 1.11
C LYS A 124 -4.05 -38.82 1.29
N LYS A 125 -4.84 -39.45 2.18
CA LYS A 125 -6.23 -39.02 2.45
C LYS A 125 -6.24 -37.64 3.10
N LEU A 126 -5.30 -37.38 4.00
CA LEU A 126 -5.16 -36.06 4.63
C LEU A 126 -4.72 -34.99 3.62
N ILE A 127 -3.79 -35.33 2.69
CA ILE A 127 -3.39 -34.43 1.61
C ILE A 127 -4.59 -34.06 0.74
N HIS A 128 -5.40 -35.07 0.33
CA HIS A 128 -6.60 -34.83 -0.46
C HIS A 128 -7.63 -33.95 0.27
N GLY A 129 -7.94 -34.26 1.52
CA GLY A 129 -8.87 -33.50 2.33
C GLY A 129 -8.44 -32.06 2.54
N GLN A 130 -7.14 -31.84 2.76
CA GLN A 130 -6.58 -30.50 2.90
C GLN A 130 -6.66 -29.71 1.57
N ALA A 131 -6.31 -30.35 0.45
CA ALA A 131 -6.44 -29.71 -0.86
C ALA A 131 -7.90 -29.35 -1.17
N ASP A 132 -8.86 -30.25 -0.91
CA ASP A 132 -10.29 -29.99 -1.11
C ASP A 132 -10.79 -28.80 -0.26
N LYS A 133 -10.32 -28.68 0.99
CA LYS A 133 -10.62 -27.53 1.85
C LYS A 133 -10.21 -26.21 1.20
N PHE A 134 -8.97 -26.11 0.70
CA PHE A 134 -8.48 -24.87 0.11
C PHE A 134 -9.03 -24.64 -1.30
N LEU A 135 -9.32 -25.67 -2.09
CA LEU A 135 -10.04 -25.54 -3.36
C LEU A 135 -11.44 -24.95 -3.17
N LYS A 136 -12.18 -25.41 -2.16
CA LYS A 136 -13.50 -24.87 -1.78
C LYS A 136 -13.39 -23.43 -1.26
N LEU A 137 -12.41 -23.15 -0.38
CA LEU A 137 -12.16 -21.78 0.11
C LEU A 137 -11.91 -20.80 -1.02
N MET A 138 -11.20 -21.24 -2.08
CA MET A 138 -10.95 -20.44 -3.29
C MET A 138 -12.09 -20.48 -4.30
N GLN A 139 -13.16 -21.24 -4.07
CA GLN A 139 -14.29 -21.42 -5.00
C GLN A 139 -13.86 -21.95 -6.38
N ILE A 140 -12.93 -22.90 -6.40
CA ILE A 140 -12.38 -23.54 -7.62
C ILE A 140 -12.37 -25.08 -7.53
N ASP A 141 -13.10 -25.65 -6.60
CA ASP A 141 -13.20 -27.12 -6.42
C ASP A 141 -13.76 -27.82 -7.66
N GLN A 142 -14.71 -27.19 -8.38
CA GLN A 142 -15.24 -27.66 -9.65
C GLN A 142 -14.20 -27.68 -10.80
N LEU A 143 -13.05 -27.03 -10.62
CA LEU A 143 -11.96 -26.97 -11.60
C LEU A 143 -10.80 -27.93 -11.26
N ALA A 144 -10.95 -28.77 -10.23
CA ALA A 144 -9.86 -29.57 -9.66
C ALA A 144 -9.09 -30.43 -10.68
N ASP A 145 -9.79 -30.95 -11.70
CA ASP A 145 -9.21 -31.82 -12.73
C ASP A 145 -8.74 -31.08 -13.99
N ARG A 146 -9.00 -29.74 -14.09
CA ARG A 146 -8.55 -28.95 -15.24
C ARG A 146 -7.05 -28.68 -15.21
N MET A 147 -6.49 -28.52 -16.42
CA MET A 147 -5.10 -28.09 -16.60
C MET A 147 -5.02 -26.56 -16.56
N PRO A 148 -3.88 -25.97 -16.14
CA PRO A 148 -3.69 -24.53 -16.08
C PRO A 148 -4.04 -23.76 -17.37
N ALA A 149 -3.74 -24.33 -18.54
CA ALA A 149 -4.05 -23.72 -19.83
C ALA A 149 -5.55 -23.56 -20.11
N GLN A 150 -6.41 -24.23 -19.34
CA GLN A 150 -7.87 -24.17 -19.47
C GLN A 150 -8.50 -23.18 -18.50
N LEU A 151 -7.69 -22.41 -17.75
CA LEU A 151 -8.11 -21.49 -16.69
C LEU A 151 -7.94 -20.04 -17.12
N SER A 152 -8.87 -19.17 -16.69
CA SER A 152 -8.67 -17.73 -16.76
C SER A 152 -7.57 -17.26 -15.81
N GLY A 153 -7.03 -16.04 -16.01
CA GLY A 153 -6.00 -15.47 -15.14
C GLY A 153 -6.40 -15.45 -13.66
N GLY A 154 -7.62 -15.03 -13.34
CA GLY A 154 -8.12 -15.04 -11.95
C GLY A 154 -8.28 -16.45 -11.37
N GLN A 155 -8.65 -17.44 -12.20
CA GLN A 155 -8.69 -18.85 -11.75
C GLN A 155 -7.27 -19.36 -11.47
N GLN A 156 -6.30 -19.04 -12.33
CA GLN A 156 -4.89 -19.39 -12.10
C GLN A 156 -4.36 -18.76 -10.81
N GLN A 157 -4.69 -17.50 -10.54
CA GLN A 157 -4.32 -16.83 -9.29
C GLN A 157 -4.92 -17.51 -8.07
N ARG A 158 -6.22 -17.90 -8.11
CA ARG A 158 -6.85 -18.66 -7.02
C ARG A 158 -6.17 -20.01 -6.80
N VAL A 159 -5.70 -20.68 -7.85
CA VAL A 159 -4.91 -21.93 -7.74
C VAL A 159 -3.57 -21.65 -7.06
N ALA A 160 -2.87 -20.55 -7.41
CA ALA A 160 -1.61 -20.18 -6.77
C ALA A 160 -1.78 -19.85 -5.28
N LEU A 161 -2.86 -19.15 -4.92
CA LEU A 161 -3.24 -18.88 -3.53
C LEU A 161 -3.57 -20.16 -2.77
N ALA A 162 -4.42 -21.05 -3.35
CA ALA A 162 -4.74 -22.34 -2.76
C ALA A 162 -3.48 -23.16 -2.48
N ARG A 163 -2.55 -23.20 -3.44
CA ARG A 163 -1.26 -23.90 -3.31
C ARG A 163 -0.40 -23.32 -2.18
N ALA A 164 -0.31 -21.98 -2.10
CA ALA A 164 0.47 -21.30 -1.08
C ALA A 164 -0.09 -21.51 0.33
N LEU A 165 -1.42 -21.52 0.49
CA LEU A 165 -2.09 -21.68 1.77
C LEU A 165 -2.27 -23.14 2.18
N CYS A 166 -2.32 -24.09 1.23
CA CYS A 166 -2.55 -25.52 1.51
C CYS A 166 -1.51 -26.15 2.43
N ILE A 167 -0.29 -25.63 2.43
CA ILE A 167 0.79 -26.07 3.33
C ILE A 167 0.64 -25.55 4.76
N GLU A 168 -0.37 -24.70 5.03
CA GLU A 168 -0.59 -23.99 6.30
C GLU A 168 0.66 -23.22 6.76
N PRO A 169 1.07 -22.19 5.97
CA PRO A 169 2.27 -21.42 6.28
C PRO A 169 2.04 -20.49 7.48
N ASP A 170 3.13 -20.02 8.10
CA ASP A 170 3.11 -19.02 9.16
C ASP A 170 2.96 -17.60 8.59
N VAL A 171 3.47 -17.37 7.38
CA VAL A 171 3.44 -16.09 6.67
C VAL A 171 3.09 -16.32 5.20
N LEU A 172 2.24 -15.44 4.65
CA LEU A 172 1.92 -15.39 3.22
C LEU A 172 2.63 -14.19 2.57
N LEU A 173 3.44 -14.45 1.56
CA LEU A 173 4.14 -13.44 0.77
C LEU A 173 3.54 -13.37 -0.63
N MET A 174 3.24 -12.16 -1.12
CA MET A 174 2.66 -11.96 -2.45
C MET A 174 3.43 -10.87 -3.20
N ASP A 175 4.04 -11.24 -4.34
CA ASP A 175 4.83 -10.35 -5.21
C ASP A 175 3.99 -9.96 -6.42
N GLU A 176 3.37 -8.78 -6.41
CA GLU A 176 2.52 -8.19 -7.46
C GLU A 176 1.47 -9.18 -8.03
N PRO A 177 0.65 -9.86 -7.20
CA PRO A 177 -0.16 -10.97 -7.67
C PRO A 177 -1.31 -10.58 -8.59
N LEU A 178 -1.69 -9.29 -8.67
CA LEU A 178 -2.81 -8.79 -9.49
C LEU A 178 -2.37 -8.12 -10.80
N SER A 179 -1.05 -7.96 -11.03
CA SER A 179 -0.52 -7.18 -12.15
C SER A 179 -0.91 -7.71 -13.54
N ASN A 180 -1.18 -9.02 -13.66
CA ASN A 180 -1.52 -9.68 -14.92
C ASN A 180 -3.03 -9.81 -15.17
N LEU A 181 -3.87 -9.17 -14.36
CA LEU A 181 -5.33 -9.19 -14.49
C LEU A 181 -5.87 -7.91 -15.12
N ASP A 182 -6.99 -8.04 -15.85
CA ASP A 182 -7.77 -6.88 -16.30
C ASP A 182 -8.38 -6.11 -15.12
N ALA A 183 -8.80 -4.87 -15.36
CA ALA A 183 -9.26 -3.96 -14.30
C ALA A 183 -10.46 -4.50 -13.51
N LYS A 184 -11.44 -5.13 -14.19
CA LYS A 184 -12.64 -5.67 -13.52
C LYS A 184 -12.28 -6.85 -12.61
N LEU A 185 -11.51 -7.80 -13.13
CA LEU A 185 -11.10 -8.99 -12.39
C LEU A 185 -10.17 -8.62 -11.23
N ARG A 186 -9.35 -7.58 -11.38
CA ARG A 186 -8.49 -7.05 -10.32
C ARG A 186 -9.30 -6.56 -9.12
N VAL A 187 -10.39 -5.82 -9.35
CA VAL A 187 -11.28 -5.35 -8.26
C VAL A 187 -11.92 -6.54 -7.52
N GLU A 188 -12.44 -7.53 -8.25
CA GLU A 188 -13.03 -8.73 -7.65
C GLU A 188 -12.00 -9.51 -6.82
N MET A 189 -10.77 -9.64 -7.34
CA MET A 189 -9.70 -10.39 -6.66
C MET A 189 -9.13 -9.66 -5.43
N ARG A 190 -9.10 -8.33 -5.40
CA ARG A 190 -8.74 -7.55 -4.19
C ARG A 190 -9.63 -7.96 -3.02
N THR A 191 -10.95 -7.93 -3.22
CA THR A 191 -11.93 -8.30 -2.18
C THR A 191 -11.74 -9.76 -1.74
N ALA A 192 -11.63 -10.69 -2.69
CA ALA A 192 -11.47 -12.10 -2.39
C ALA A 192 -10.19 -12.39 -1.60
N ILE A 193 -9.06 -11.77 -1.94
CA ILE A 193 -7.79 -11.95 -1.22
C ILE A 193 -7.92 -11.45 0.22
N LYS A 194 -8.54 -10.27 0.46
CA LYS A 194 -8.73 -9.74 1.81
C LYS A 194 -9.65 -10.62 2.65
N GLU A 195 -10.76 -11.09 2.08
CA GLU A 195 -11.68 -12.02 2.75
C GLU A 195 -11.00 -13.34 3.15
N ILE A 196 -10.20 -13.91 2.24
CA ILE A 196 -9.44 -15.14 2.51
C ILE A 196 -8.43 -14.90 3.63
N GLN A 197 -7.66 -13.83 3.57
CA GLN A 197 -6.68 -13.49 4.59
C GLN A 197 -7.34 -13.31 5.96
N ASN A 198 -8.47 -12.59 6.02
CA ASN A 198 -9.24 -12.42 7.24
C ASN A 198 -9.76 -13.76 7.80
N SER A 199 -10.24 -14.66 6.92
CA SER A 199 -10.78 -15.96 7.33
C SER A 199 -9.72 -16.91 7.88
N VAL A 200 -8.47 -16.77 7.38
CA VAL A 200 -7.33 -17.60 7.80
C VAL A 200 -6.56 -16.96 8.96
N GLY A 201 -6.60 -15.63 9.10
CA GLY A 201 -5.88 -14.87 10.13
C GLY A 201 -4.36 -14.89 9.97
N ILE A 202 -3.85 -15.10 8.75
CA ILE A 202 -2.42 -15.23 8.47
C ILE A 202 -1.76 -13.86 8.27
N THR A 203 -0.56 -13.69 8.80
CA THR A 203 0.29 -12.53 8.52
C THR A 203 0.64 -12.51 7.03
N THR A 204 0.29 -11.41 6.35
CA THR A 204 0.46 -11.29 4.90
C THR A 204 1.35 -10.09 4.57
N VAL A 205 2.37 -10.31 3.74
CA VAL A 205 3.18 -9.24 3.15
C VAL A 205 2.90 -9.19 1.66
N TYR A 206 2.36 -8.07 1.23
CA TYR A 206 1.91 -7.82 -0.13
C TYR A 206 2.79 -6.76 -0.81
N VAL A 207 3.28 -7.02 -1.99
CA VAL A 207 4.01 -6.04 -2.81
C VAL A 207 3.14 -5.61 -3.96
N THR A 208 3.00 -4.31 -4.16
CA THR A 208 2.35 -3.73 -5.32
C THR A 208 2.95 -2.34 -5.65
N HIS A 209 2.76 -1.88 -6.86
CA HIS A 209 2.95 -0.49 -7.27
C HIS A 209 1.60 0.23 -7.48
N ASP A 210 0.48 -0.49 -7.39
CA ASP A 210 -0.87 0.04 -7.54
C ASP A 210 -1.36 0.57 -6.19
N GLN A 211 -1.63 1.88 -6.15
CA GLN A 211 -2.08 2.58 -4.94
C GLN A 211 -3.48 2.15 -4.52
N GLU A 212 -4.39 1.93 -5.48
CA GLU A 212 -5.75 1.50 -5.18
C GLU A 212 -5.78 0.10 -4.58
N GLU A 213 -4.91 -0.81 -5.06
CA GLU A 213 -4.74 -2.13 -4.45
C GLU A 213 -4.31 -1.98 -2.99
N ALA A 214 -3.22 -1.24 -2.75
CA ALA A 214 -2.71 -1.04 -1.41
C ALA A 214 -3.75 -0.43 -0.46
N MET A 215 -4.47 0.61 -0.91
CA MET A 215 -5.50 1.27 -0.11
C MET A 215 -6.68 0.37 0.22
N ALA A 216 -7.06 -0.54 -0.69
CA ALA A 216 -8.24 -1.38 -0.55
C ALA A 216 -8.05 -2.59 0.38
N VAL A 217 -6.85 -3.17 0.42
CA VAL A 217 -6.63 -4.46 1.10
C VAL A 217 -5.84 -4.37 2.41
N SER A 218 -5.09 -3.28 2.61
CA SER A 218 -4.10 -3.21 3.69
C SER A 218 -4.66 -2.75 5.03
N ASP A 219 -4.17 -3.35 6.09
CA ASP A 219 -4.33 -2.80 7.45
C ASP A 219 -3.29 -1.68 7.68
N ARG A 220 -2.05 -1.89 7.24
CA ARG A 220 -0.98 -0.88 7.18
C ARG A 220 -0.20 -0.99 5.87
N ILE A 221 0.33 0.15 5.45
CA ILE A 221 1.16 0.29 4.24
C ILE A 221 2.50 0.90 4.62
N ALA A 222 3.60 0.34 4.10
CA ALA A 222 4.90 1.00 4.08
C ALA A 222 5.12 1.61 2.69
N VAL A 223 5.21 2.92 2.60
CA VAL A 223 5.57 3.63 1.37
C VAL A 223 7.09 3.69 1.27
N MET A 224 7.64 3.08 0.22
CA MET A 224 9.09 2.99 -0.02
C MET A 224 9.54 3.87 -1.19
N ASN A 225 10.73 4.46 -1.04
CA ASN A 225 11.42 5.16 -2.11
C ASN A 225 12.94 5.01 -1.97
N GLY A 226 13.64 4.62 -3.03
CA GLY A 226 15.10 4.52 -3.05
C GLY A 226 15.68 3.64 -1.93
N GLY A 227 15.03 2.51 -1.59
CA GLY A 227 15.48 1.59 -0.54
C GLY A 227 15.14 2.01 0.89
N VAL A 228 14.46 3.15 1.07
CA VAL A 228 14.10 3.73 2.37
C VAL A 228 12.58 3.76 2.53
N ILE A 229 12.09 3.47 3.73
CA ILE A 229 10.67 3.63 4.06
C ILE A 229 10.43 5.11 4.39
N GLN A 230 9.46 5.70 3.71
CA GLN A 230 9.07 7.10 3.86
C GLN A 230 7.93 7.31 4.87
N HIS A 231 7.04 6.32 4.98
CA HIS A 231 5.88 6.36 5.86
C HIS A 231 5.37 4.93 6.11
N VAL A 232 5.02 4.62 7.35
CA VAL A 232 4.26 3.42 7.72
C VAL A 232 3.00 3.84 8.48
N GLY A 233 1.84 3.51 7.96
CA GLY A 233 0.57 3.88 8.60
C GLY A 233 -0.63 3.18 7.99
N THR A 234 -1.83 3.50 8.51
CA THR A 234 -3.08 3.04 7.89
C THR A 234 -3.29 3.73 6.53
N PRO A 235 -4.02 3.10 5.59
CA PRO A 235 -4.35 3.73 4.30
C PRO A 235 -4.90 5.15 4.45
N LYS A 236 -5.82 5.34 5.38
CA LYS A 236 -6.43 6.65 5.67
C LYS A 236 -5.40 7.69 6.12
N ASN A 237 -4.50 7.33 7.04
CA ASN A 237 -3.50 8.27 7.54
C ASN A 237 -2.49 8.66 6.45
N ILE A 238 -1.98 7.67 5.70
CA ILE A 238 -1.04 7.90 4.58
C ILE A 238 -1.62 8.86 3.54
N TYR A 239 -2.93 8.73 3.23
CA TYR A 239 -3.60 9.61 2.27
C TYR A 239 -3.86 11.00 2.85
N GLN A 240 -4.43 11.09 4.05
CA GLN A 240 -4.89 12.36 4.65
C GLN A 240 -3.79 13.13 5.36
N ARG A 241 -2.81 12.44 5.98
CA ARG A 241 -1.71 13.04 6.75
C ARG A 241 -0.36 12.42 6.38
N PRO A 242 0.07 12.56 5.11
CA PRO A 242 1.34 12.02 4.63
C PRO A 242 2.51 12.62 5.41
N ALA A 243 3.52 11.81 5.71
CA ALA A 243 4.66 12.23 6.52
C ALA A 243 5.54 13.29 5.84
N ASN A 244 5.60 13.27 4.50
CA ASN A 244 6.41 14.19 3.69
C ASN A 244 5.76 14.43 2.31
N THR A 245 6.31 15.35 1.54
CA THR A 245 5.78 15.69 0.21
C THR A 245 5.92 14.56 -0.80
N PHE A 246 6.95 13.69 -0.68
CA PHE A 246 7.05 12.52 -1.54
C PHE A 246 5.82 11.62 -1.36
N VAL A 247 5.46 11.28 -0.12
CA VAL A 247 4.27 10.47 0.17
C VAL A 247 3.02 11.16 -0.33
N ALA A 248 2.88 12.47 -0.10
CA ALA A 248 1.73 13.27 -0.55
C ALA A 248 1.54 13.23 -2.08
N THR A 249 2.63 13.30 -2.84
CA THR A 249 2.57 13.32 -4.32
C THR A 249 2.56 11.93 -4.94
N PHE A 250 3.17 10.96 -4.27
CA PHE A 250 3.16 9.58 -4.73
C PHE A 250 1.80 8.91 -4.48
N ILE A 251 1.14 9.19 -3.33
CA ILE A 251 -0.17 8.64 -2.99
C ILE A 251 -1.26 9.60 -3.48
N GLY A 252 -1.83 9.30 -4.63
CA GLY A 252 -2.78 10.18 -5.31
C GLY A 252 -2.13 11.41 -5.94
N ARG A 253 -2.95 12.34 -6.40
CA ARG A 253 -2.51 13.60 -6.98
C ARG A 253 -2.49 14.69 -5.92
N SER A 254 -1.60 15.68 -6.08
CA SER A 254 -1.48 16.80 -5.16
C SER A 254 -1.03 18.07 -5.87
N ASN A 255 -1.64 19.18 -5.52
CA ASN A 255 -1.18 20.53 -5.87
C ASN A 255 -0.17 20.98 -4.83
N ILE A 256 1.00 21.42 -5.26
CA ILE A 256 2.08 21.90 -4.39
C ILE A 256 2.23 23.40 -4.60
N LEU A 257 2.02 24.17 -3.54
CA LEU A 257 2.12 25.63 -3.53
C LEU A 257 3.11 26.07 -2.45
N LYS A 258 3.96 27.04 -2.75
CA LYS A 258 4.88 27.63 -1.77
C LYS A 258 4.21 28.79 -1.07
N GLY A 259 4.45 28.95 0.23
CA GLY A 259 3.90 30.04 1.01
C GLY A 259 4.75 30.35 2.24
N GLU A 260 4.36 31.45 2.90
CA GLU A 260 4.94 31.88 4.18
C GLU A 260 3.90 31.67 5.28
N MET A 261 4.26 30.98 6.33
CA MET A 261 3.42 30.77 7.51
C MET A 261 3.80 31.84 8.56
N GLU A 262 2.80 32.51 9.07
CA GLU A 262 2.89 33.45 10.21
C GLU A 262 1.91 32.99 11.31
N VAL A 263 2.07 33.55 12.52
CA VAL A 263 1.18 33.27 13.65
C VAL A 263 0.37 34.51 13.93
N GLU A 264 -0.93 34.49 13.68
CA GLU A 264 -1.88 35.56 13.94
C GLU A 264 -2.92 35.07 14.98
N GLY A 265 -3.00 35.74 16.13
CA GLY A 265 -3.97 35.36 17.17
C GLY A 265 -3.82 33.93 17.71
N GLY A 266 -2.61 33.36 17.69
CA GLY A 266 -2.35 31.97 18.13
C GLY A 266 -2.65 30.89 17.07
N LYS A 267 -3.04 31.28 15.86
CA LYS A 267 -3.30 30.38 14.72
C LYS A 267 -2.24 30.55 13.65
N ALA A 268 -1.98 29.48 12.93
CA ALA A 268 -1.12 29.56 11.75
C ALA A 268 -1.90 30.15 10.57
N VAL A 269 -1.36 31.16 9.94
CA VAL A 269 -1.89 31.77 8.72
C VAL A 269 -0.84 31.63 7.62
N VAL A 270 -1.20 30.97 6.54
CA VAL A 270 -0.32 30.79 5.38
C VAL A 270 -0.69 31.81 4.29
N SER A 271 0.27 32.64 3.91
CA SER A 271 0.15 33.57 2.81
C SER A 271 0.79 33.02 1.56
N LEU A 272 0.05 32.96 0.46
CA LEU A 272 0.56 32.57 -0.86
C LEU A 272 1.02 33.80 -1.66
N PRO A 273 1.88 33.62 -2.69
CA PRO A 273 2.35 34.73 -3.54
C PRO A 273 1.23 35.52 -4.23
N THR A 274 0.06 34.91 -4.41
CA THR A 274 -1.16 35.54 -4.95
C THR A 274 -1.81 36.55 -3.99
N GLY A 275 -1.32 36.65 -2.73
CA GLY A 275 -1.95 37.44 -1.66
C GLY A 275 -3.09 36.68 -0.93
N TYR A 276 -3.43 35.48 -1.36
CA TYR A 276 -4.42 34.66 -0.65
C TYR A 276 -3.88 34.18 0.69
N LYS A 277 -4.69 34.31 1.74
CA LYS A 277 -4.36 33.85 3.10
C LYS A 277 -5.28 32.72 3.51
N ALA A 278 -4.71 31.70 4.11
CA ALA A 278 -5.44 30.53 4.62
C ALA A 278 -5.05 30.24 6.07
N ALA A 279 -6.04 30.14 6.95
CA ALA A 279 -5.82 29.81 8.35
C ALA A 279 -5.85 28.29 8.57
N PHE A 280 -4.91 27.78 9.38
CA PHE A 280 -4.79 26.37 9.74
C PHE A 280 -4.86 26.22 11.25
N ASP A 281 -5.86 25.46 11.72
CA ASP A 281 -6.05 25.16 13.14
C ASP A 281 -5.31 23.88 13.59
N THR A 282 -4.79 23.10 12.63
CA THR A 282 -4.22 21.77 12.87
C THR A 282 -2.69 21.73 12.88
N VAL A 283 -2.02 22.89 12.87
CA VAL A 283 -0.55 22.93 12.98
C VAL A 283 -0.14 22.50 14.39
N ALA A 284 0.85 21.60 14.47
CA ALA A 284 1.34 21.12 15.75
C ALA A 284 1.98 22.29 16.55
N PRO A 285 1.76 22.38 17.87
CA PRO A 285 2.19 23.52 18.68
C PRO A 285 3.68 23.87 18.54
N GLU A 286 4.55 22.85 18.44
CA GLU A 286 6.00 23.01 18.27
C GLU A 286 6.38 23.61 16.91
N ASN A 287 5.48 23.60 15.94
CA ASN A 287 5.66 24.11 14.58
C ASN A 287 5.07 25.53 14.39
N LEU A 288 4.32 26.05 15.37
CA LEU A 288 3.69 27.37 15.32
C LEU A 288 4.75 28.49 15.41
N LYS A 289 5.36 28.85 14.29
CA LYS A 289 6.32 29.95 14.17
C LYS A 289 6.35 30.47 12.74
N LYS A 290 6.85 31.70 12.55
CA LYS A 290 7.08 32.24 11.21
C LYS A 290 8.13 31.38 10.47
N GLN A 291 7.74 30.83 9.32
CA GLN A 291 8.63 30.02 8.49
C GLN A 291 8.08 29.87 7.07
N PRO A 292 8.93 29.65 6.06
CA PRO A 292 8.50 29.24 4.74
C PRO A 292 7.96 27.82 4.80
N VAL A 293 6.87 27.58 4.07
CA VAL A 293 6.17 26.28 4.05
C VAL A 293 5.83 25.85 2.63
N THR A 294 5.68 24.56 2.48
CA THR A 294 5.11 23.94 1.28
C THR A 294 3.68 23.47 1.61
N LEU A 295 2.70 24.14 1.01
CA LEU A 295 1.28 23.76 1.08
C LEU A 295 1.02 22.65 0.06
N CYS A 296 0.35 21.60 0.49
CA CYS A 296 -0.09 20.50 -0.36
C CYS A 296 -1.60 20.35 -0.23
N ALA A 297 -2.31 20.48 -1.34
CA ALA A 297 -3.75 20.30 -1.43
C ALA A 297 -4.09 19.24 -2.48
N ARG A 298 -4.98 18.30 -2.14
CA ARG A 298 -5.52 17.36 -3.12
C ARG A 298 -6.37 18.12 -4.14
N PRO A 299 -6.52 17.63 -5.37
CA PRO A 299 -7.37 18.28 -6.36
C PRO A 299 -8.82 18.51 -5.90
N GLU A 300 -9.36 17.60 -5.10
CA GLU A 300 -10.71 17.68 -4.50
C GLU A 300 -10.79 18.64 -3.30
N GLU A 301 -9.66 19.13 -2.81
CA GLU A 301 -9.60 20.08 -1.70
C GLU A 301 -9.59 21.55 -2.15
N LEU A 302 -9.44 21.75 -3.46
CA LEU A 302 -9.62 23.04 -4.11
C LEU A 302 -11.04 23.14 -4.67
N ILE A 303 -11.87 23.96 -4.04
CA ILE A 303 -13.30 24.09 -4.37
C ILE A 303 -13.47 25.31 -5.27
N VAL A 304 -14.07 25.08 -6.45
CA VAL A 304 -14.38 26.19 -7.37
C VAL A 304 -15.59 26.97 -6.85
N GLU A 305 -15.42 28.27 -6.72
CA GLU A 305 -16.49 29.20 -6.35
C GLU A 305 -16.76 30.17 -7.50
N THR A 306 -18.04 30.43 -7.79
CA THR A 306 -18.49 31.38 -8.79
C THR A 306 -18.97 32.66 -8.09
N GLY A 307 -18.73 33.84 -8.71
CA GLY A 307 -19.14 35.14 -8.19
C GLY A 307 -17.99 35.94 -7.55
N GLU A 308 -18.28 37.06 -6.90
CA GLU A 308 -17.30 37.94 -6.26
C GLU A 308 -17.02 37.52 -4.82
N GLY A 309 -15.77 37.71 -4.31
CA GLY A 309 -15.37 37.37 -2.94
C GLY A 309 -13.89 37.04 -2.80
N GLU A 310 -13.48 36.55 -1.63
CA GLU A 310 -12.11 36.10 -1.34
C GLU A 310 -11.87 34.70 -1.93
N GLY A 311 -10.66 34.45 -2.41
CA GLY A 311 -10.26 33.16 -2.98
C GLY A 311 -9.02 33.26 -3.83
N LEU A 312 -8.43 32.09 -4.11
CA LEU A 312 -7.31 31.94 -5.02
C LEU A 312 -7.81 32.15 -6.45
N LYS A 313 -7.42 33.25 -7.10
CA LYS A 313 -7.84 33.54 -8.47
C LYS A 313 -7.10 32.65 -9.45
N ALA A 314 -7.86 32.02 -10.36
CA ALA A 314 -7.33 31.11 -11.36
C ALA A 314 -8.10 31.26 -12.69
N VAL A 315 -7.50 30.74 -13.77
CA VAL A 315 -8.15 30.62 -15.07
C VAL A 315 -8.17 29.16 -15.47
N ILE A 316 -9.30 28.69 -15.98
CA ILE A 316 -9.45 27.31 -16.50
C ILE A 316 -8.68 27.22 -17.81
N ASP A 317 -7.68 26.33 -17.88
CA ASP A 317 -6.94 26.01 -19.11
C ASP A 317 -7.64 24.95 -19.94
N SER A 318 -8.08 23.87 -19.26
CA SER A 318 -8.79 22.74 -19.89
C SER A 318 -9.63 21.99 -18.87
N CYS A 319 -10.54 21.15 -19.37
CA CYS A 319 -11.33 20.24 -18.56
C CYS A 319 -11.42 18.86 -19.21
N VAL A 320 -11.52 17.82 -18.38
CA VAL A 320 -11.73 16.44 -18.80
C VAL A 320 -12.87 15.84 -18.00
N PHE A 321 -13.94 15.47 -18.69
CA PHE A 321 -15.08 14.78 -18.10
C PHE A 321 -14.81 13.28 -18.01
N LEU A 322 -14.86 12.72 -16.78
CA LEU A 322 -14.61 11.30 -16.49
C LEU A 322 -15.85 10.58 -15.89
N GLY A 323 -17.04 11.04 -16.23
CA GLY A 323 -18.30 10.50 -15.71
C GLY A 323 -18.64 11.08 -14.34
N LEU A 324 -18.32 10.38 -13.25
CA LEU A 324 -18.61 10.85 -11.89
C LEU A 324 -17.92 12.17 -11.55
N ASN A 325 -16.72 12.38 -12.05
CA ASN A 325 -15.91 13.57 -11.77
C ASN A 325 -15.50 14.29 -13.05
N THR A 326 -15.38 15.61 -12.96
CA THR A 326 -14.74 16.47 -13.95
C THR A 326 -13.43 17.01 -13.39
N HIS A 327 -12.36 16.83 -14.16
CA HIS A 327 -11.04 17.36 -13.83
C HIS A 327 -10.83 18.68 -14.56
N TYR A 328 -10.50 19.74 -13.83
CA TYR A 328 -10.14 21.05 -14.35
C TYR A 328 -8.64 21.29 -14.13
N PHE A 329 -7.96 21.67 -15.19
CA PHE A 329 -6.58 22.12 -15.15
C PHE A 329 -6.60 23.63 -15.22
N VAL A 330 -5.94 24.30 -14.29
CA VAL A 330 -5.98 25.75 -14.13
C VAL A 330 -4.57 26.30 -13.94
N HIS A 331 -4.37 27.58 -14.25
CA HIS A 331 -3.23 28.34 -13.77
C HIS A 331 -3.71 29.43 -12.79
N LEU A 332 -2.98 29.58 -11.72
CA LEU A 332 -3.17 30.65 -10.75
C LEU A 332 -2.65 31.98 -11.34
N LEU A 333 -3.11 33.11 -10.84
CA LEU A 333 -2.57 34.42 -11.30
C LEU A 333 -1.08 34.58 -11.00
N SER A 334 -0.51 33.80 -10.08
CA SER A 334 0.94 33.72 -9.81
C SER A 334 1.70 32.86 -10.83
N GLY A 335 0.99 32.17 -11.75
CA GLY A 335 1.57 31.35 -12.81
C GLY A 335 1.69 29.86 -12.49
N GLU A 336 1.49 29.44 -11.24
CA GLU A 336 1.52 28.03 -10.90
C GLU A 336 0.31 27.31 -11.51
N LYS A 337 0.54 26.06 -11.92
CA LYS A 337 -0.52 25.16 -12.40
C LYS A 337 -1.12 24.39 -11.24
N ALA A 338 -2.44 24.17 -11.29
CA ALA A 338 -3.17 23.35 -10.35
C ALA A 338 -4.20 22.47 -11.07
N GLU A 339 -4.53 21.36 -10.45
CA GLU A 339 -5.61 20.46 -10.86
C GLU A 339 -6.73 20.51 -9.83
N ILE A 340 -7.98 20.50 -10.29
CA ILE A 340 -9.17 20.47 -9.45
C ILE A 340 -10.01 19.28 -9.89
N ILE A 341 -10.51 18.52 -8.93
CA ILE A 341 -11.48 17.45 -9.17
C ILE A 341 -12.78 17.85 -8.50
N GLN A 342 -13.83 17.90 -9.27
CA GLN A 342 -15.18 18.22 -8.80
C GLN A 342 -16.16 17.18 -9.30
N GLU A 343 -17.15 16.84 -8.46
CA GLU A 343 -18.26 15.99 -8.90
C GLU A 343 -18.95 16.61 -10.11
N SER A 344 -19.20 15.79 -11.13
CA SER A 344 -19.80 16.25 -12.38
C SER A 344 -21.24 16.67 -12.16
N SER A 345 -21.60 17.93 -12.52
CA SER A 345 -22.98 18.39 -12.54
C SER A 345 -23.62 18.17 -13.92
N ILE A 346 -24.95 18.01 -13.95
CA ILE A 346 -25.70 17.83 -15.19
C ILE A 346 -25.72 19.14 -16.00
N ASP A 347 -25.65 20.30 -15.33
CA ASP A 347 -25.99 21.58 -15.92
C ASP A 347 -24.83 22.36 -16.53
N SER A 348 -23.58 22.16 -16.15
CA SER A 348 -22.50 22.93 -16.73
C SER A 348 -21.07 22.38 -16.47
N ILE A 349 -20.31 22.24 -17.53
CA ILE A 349 -18.85 22.18 -17.50
C ILE A 349 -18.32 23.62 -17.63
N ILE A 350 -17.43 24.03 -16.72
CA ILE A 350 -16.79 25.36 -16.79
C ILE A 350 -15.86 25.39 -18.00
N LYS A 351 -16.08 26.34 -18.90
CA LYS A 351 -15.33 26.42 -20.16
C LYS A 351 -13.90 26.92 -19.98
N PRO A 352 -12.95 26.46 -20.80
CA PRO A 352 -11.61 27.03 -20.86
C PRO A 352 -11.66 28.55 -21.07
N GLY A 353 -10.74 29.29 -20.44
CA GLY A 353 -10.67 30.76 -20.43
C GLY A 353 -11.54 31.41 -19.36
N THR A 354 -12.39 30.67 -18.65
CA THR A 354 -13.20 31.21 -17.55
C THR A 354 -12.31 31.52 -16.35
N GLN A 355 -12.44 32.73 -15.82
CA GLN A 355 -11.86 33.10 -14.52
C GLN A 355 -12.70 32.52 -13.39
N VAL A 356 -12.05 31.88 -12.45
CA VAL A 356 -12.66 31.25 -11.28
C VAL A 356 -11.92 31.64 -10.02
N ARG A 357 -12.57 31.43 -8.89
CA ARG A 357 -11.96 31.52 -7.57
C ARG A 357 -11.93 30.15 -6.94
N LEU A 358 -10.84 29.84 -6.24
CA LEU A 358 -10.66 28.59 -5.55
C LEU A 358 -10.59 28.84 -4.05
N ARG A 359 -11.41 28.14 -3.31
CA ARG A 359 -11.34 28.06 -1.86
C ARG A 359 -10.60 26.80 -1.46
N LEU A 360 -9.59 26.96 -0.62
CA LEU A 360 -8.83 25.84 -0.06
C LEU A 360 -9.57 25.24 1.14
N ASN A 361 -9.73 23.91 1.16
CA ASN A 361 -10.17 23.19 2.34
C ASN A 361 -8.98 22.96 3.29
N THR A 362 -8.77 23.88 4.24
CA THR A 362 -7.64 23.86 5.17
C THR A 362 -7.68 22.74 6.19
N GLU A 363 -8.85 22.11 6.46
CA GLU A 363 -8.96 20.96 7.35
C GLU A 363 -8.30 19.71 6.76
N LYS A 364 -8.33 19.59 5.42
CA LYS A 364 -7.78 18.44 4.69
C LYS A 364 -6.40 18.71 4.12
N ALA A 365 -6.13 19.92 3.69
CA ALA A 365 -4.82 20.31 3.14
C ALA A 365 -3.68 20.07 4.15
N ASN A 366 -2.48 19.84 3.63
CA ASN A 366 -1.29 19.56 4.43
C ASN A 366 -0.25 20.67 4.29
N LEU A 367 0.49 20.90 5.38
CA LEU A 367 1.62 21.83 5.42
C LEU A 367 2.90 21.06 5.73
N PHE A 368 3.92 21.33 4.94
CA PHE A 368 5.25 20.72 5.12
C PHE A 368 6.30 21.81 5.37
N THR A 369 7.44 21.40 5.92
CA THR A 369 8.66 22.20 5.88
C THR A 369 8.97 22.65 4.45
N GLN A 370 9.73 23.72 4.28
CA GLN A 370 10.05 24.27 2.94
C GLN A 370 10.64 23.22 1.99
N ASP A 371 11.49 22.33 2.52
CA ASP A 371 12.11 21.22 1.78
C ASP A 371 11.17 20.03 1.56
N GLY A 372 9.97 20.05 2.15
CA GLY A 372 8.98 18.99 2.04
C GLY A 372 9.29 17.72 2.83
N SER A 373 10.31 17.73 3.68
CA SER A 373 10.78 16.54 4.39
C SER A 373 9.87 16.12 5.55
N ARG A 374 9.10 17.05 6.13
CA ARG A 374 8.27 16.78 7.31
C ARG A 374 6.94 17.52 7.25
N ASN A 375 5.86 16.85 7.60
CA ASN A 375 4.53 17.43 7.81
C ASN A 375 4.50 18.22 9.13
N LEU A 376 3.93 19.42 9.11
CA LEU A 376 3.85 20.33 10.25
C LEU A 376 2.55 20.19 11.05
N LEU A 377 1.60 19.40 10.57
CA LEU A 377 0.28 19.25 11.17
C LEU A 377 0.26 18.18 12.28
N THR A 378 -0.75 18.26 13.12
CA THR A 378 -1.12 17.19 14.06
C THR A 378 -1.77 16.00 13.31
N GLY A 379 -1.84 14.83 13.95
CA GLY A 379 -2.50 13.65 13.40
C GLY A 379 -1.70 12.89 12.35
N VAL A 380 -0.43 13.22 12.15
CA VAL A 380 0.49 12.40 11.35
C VAL A 380 0.91 11.19 12.20
N GLU A 381 0.47 10.00 11.79
CA GLU A 381 0.84 8.74 12.42
C GLU A 381 1.83 8.00 11.53
N ASN A 382 3.10 8.03 11.90
CA ASN A 382 4.15 7.29 11.21
C ASN A 382 4.77 6.30 12.19
N ASP A 383 4.46 5.01 12.02
CA ASP A 383 4.89 3.94 12.91
C ASP A 383 6.42 3.72 12.90
N LEU A 384 7.14 4.24 11.90
CA LEU A 384 8.61 4.23 11.88
C LEU A 384 9.24 4.96 13.08
N VAL A 385 8.59 6.04 13.56
CA VAL A 385 9.12 6.88 14.65
C VAL A 385 8.88 6.26 16.02
N LYS A 386 7.86 5.40 16.15
CA LYS A 386 7.46 4.78 17.43
C LYS A 386 8.28 3.55 17.80
N GLU A 387 8.98 2.94 16.85
CA GLU A 387 9.71 1.66 17.03
C GLU A 387 11.22 1.85 17.15
N ALA A 388 11.72 3.09 17.12
CA ALA A 388 13.13 3.45 17.25
C ALA A 388 13.53 3.82 18.68
N VAL A 389 12.65 3.57 19.69
CA VAL A 389 12.93 3.83 21.11
C VAL A 389 13.09 2.54 21.89
#